data_f634daca1579bb3a3ee22741b312c012
#
_entry.id   f634daca1579bb3a3ee22741b312c012
#
_cell.length_a   1.000
_cell.length_b   1.000
_cell.length_c   1.000
_cell.angle_alpha   90.00
_cell.angle_beta   90.00
_cell.angle_gamma   90.00
#
_symmetry.space_group_name_H-M   'P 1'
#
loop_
_entity.id
_entity.type
_entity.pdbx_description
1 polymer ?
#
loop_
_entity_poly.entity_id
_entity_poly.type
_entity_poly.pdbx_seq_one_letter_code
_entity_poly.pdbx_strand_id
1 'polypeptide(L)'
;MRSIIVAFYLLLYAIVSLPLFLIFYIIGKFSPSKKAYLSQKFVNNFGFRPILFLSGVRLTVKGRENILQDQAALYVFNHRGFYDILAGYTTAPYPTAFVSKKEIGKVPMVSRWMKYMNCLFLDRSDIRQGLQTFSTIIVPLTNNFMIS
;
A
#
# COMPACT_ATOMS: atom_id res chain seq x y z
N MET A 1 12.45 -20.71 -11.96
CA MET A 1 12.10 -21.29 -10.66
C MET A 1 11.51 -20.26 -9.69
N ARG A 2 12.19 -19.12 -9.38
CA ARG A 2 11.67 -18.10 -8.43
C ARG A 2 10.27 -17.57 -8.79
N SER A 3 10.01 -17.30 -10.07
CA SER A 3 8.70 -16.78 -10.52
C SER A 3 7.55 -17.75 -10.22
N ILE A 4 7.78 -19.05 -10.32
CA ILE A 4 6.78 -20.08 -10.01
C ILE A 4 6.50 -20.10 -8.51
N ILE A 5 7.53 -19.98 -7.67
CA ILE A 5 7.40 -19.90 -6.21
C ILE A 5 6.61 -18.66 -5.81
N VAL A 6 6.91 -17.51 -6.42
CA VAL A 6 6.17 -16.27 -6.17
C VAL A 6 4.72 -16.39 -6.61
N ALA A 7 4.45 -16.99 -7.78
CA ALA A 7 3.09 -17.20 -8.26
C ALA A 7 2.28 -18.12 -7.34
N PHE A 8 2.88 -19.21 -6.88
CA PHE A 8 2.24 -20.12 -5.90
C PHE A 8 1.98 -19.40 -4.57
N TYR A 9 2.94 -18.63 -4.09
CA TYR A 9 2.77 -17.82 -2.88
C TYR A 9 1.63 -16.80 -3.02
N LEU A 10 1.54 -16.11 -4.16
CA LEU A 10 0.46 -15.15 -4.43
C LEU A 10 -0.91 -15.84 -4.46
N LEU A 11 -1.00 -17.06 -4.98
CA LEU A 11 -2.24 -17.84 -4.95
C LEU A 11 -2.66 -18.17 -3.50
N LEU A 12 -1.74 -18.65 -2.67
CA LEU A 12 -2.00 -18.92 -1.26
C LEU A 12 -2.39 -17.63 -0.51
N TYR A 13 -1.67 -16.54 -0.76
CA TYR A 13 -1.99 -15.23 -0.19
C TYR A 13 -3.39 -14.76 -0.59
N ALA A 14 -3.81 -14.99 -1.84
CA ALA A 14 -5.16 -14.66 -2.30
C ALA A 14 -6.23 -15.47 -1.53
N ILE A 15 -6.03 -16.78 -1.37
CA ILE A 15 -6.97 -17.66 -0.64
C ILE A 15 -7.10 -17.19 0.81
N VAL A 16 -5.99 -16.94 1.50
CA VAL A 16 -5.98 -16.46 2.90
C VAL A 16 -6.61 -15.07 3.02
N SER A 17 -6.46 -14.21 2.00
CA SER A 17 -7.05 -12.88 1.99
C SER A 17 -8.58 -12.89 1.99
N LEU A 18 -9.24 -13.91 1.44
CA LEU A 18 -10.69 -13.95 1.33
C LEU A 18 -11.41 -13.85 2.69
N PRO A 19 -11.15 -14.71 3.68
CA PRO A 19 -11.78 -14.57 5.00
C PRO A 19 -11.32 -13.30 5.73
N LEU A 20 -10.07 -12.87 5.52
CA LEU A 20 -9.55 -11.67 6.15
C LEU A 20 -10.27 -10.40 5.68
N PHE A 21 -10.74 -10.34 4.44
CA PHE A 21 -11.54 -9.21 3.98
C PHE A 21 -12.81 -9.01 4.81
N LEU A 22 -13.46 -10.09 5.24
CA LEU A 22 -14.63 -9.98 6.12
C LEU A 22 -14.23 -9.47 7.50
N ILE A 23 -13.16 -10.00 8.08
CA ILE A 23 -12.65 -9.59 9.39
C ILE A 23 -12.28 -8.09 9.38
N PHE A 24 -11.50 -7.65 8.39
CA PHE A 24 -11.11 -6.25 8.25
C PHE A 24 -12.28 -5.32 7.92
N TYR A 25 -13.30 -5.81 7.20
CA TYR A 25 -14.53 -5.08 6.99
C TYR A 25 -15.25 -4.81 8.30
N ILE A 26 -15.39 -5.82 9.16
CA ILE A 26 -16.03 -5.70 10.48
C ILE A 26 -15.22 -4.72 11.37
N ILE A 27 -13.89 -4.89 11.45
CA ILE A 27 -13.03 -3.96 12.19
C ILE A 27 -13.23 -2.52 11.70
N GLY A 28 -13.37 -2.33 10.39
CA GLY A 28 -13.55 -1.01 9.80
C GLY A 28 -14.86 -0.33 10.15
N LYS A 29 -15.91 -1.08 10.51
CA LYS A 29 -17.16 -0.51 11.01
C LYS A 29 -17.01 0.14 12.39
N PHE A 30 -16.13 -0.42 13.23
CA PHE A 30 -15.89 0.08 14.58
C PHE A 30 -14.72 1.07 14.63
N SER A 31 -13.69 0.87 13.83
CA SER A 31 -12.49 1.72 13.81
C SER A 31 -11.81 1.74 12.43
N PRO A 32 -12.10 2.75 11.59
CA PRO A 32 -11.47 2.91 10.28
C PRO A 32 -9.93 3.01 10.37
N SER A 33 -9.42 3.72 11.38
CA SER A 33 -7.97 3.89 11.58
C SER A 33 -7.27 2.57 11.92
N LYS A 34 -7.86 1.76 12.82
CA LYS A 34 -7.34 0.43 13.15
C LYS A 34 -7.36 -0.49 11.92
N LYS A 35 -8.43 -0.42 11.11
CA LYS A 35 -8.50 -1.18 9.86
C LYS A 35 -7.33 -0.82 8.93
N ALA A 36 -7.09 0.46 8.69
CA ALA A 36 -6.00 0.91 7.81
C ALA A 36 -4.63 0.45 8.33
N TYR A 37 -4.34 0.68 9.60
CA TYR A 37 -3.09 0.26 10.24
C TYR A 37 -2.86 -1.26 10.16
N LEU A 38 -3.86 -2.05 10.57
CA LEU A 38 -3.74 -3.51 10.58
C LEU A 38 -3.67 -4.09 9.17
N SER A 39 -4.43 -3.52 8.21
CA SER A 39 -4.35 -3.92 6.80
C SER A 39 -2.96 -3.68 6.24
N GLN A 40 -2.37 -2.52 6.49
CA GLN A 40 -1.01 -2.23 6.04
C GLN A 40 0.02 -3.16 6.69
N LYS A 41 -0.08 -3.39 7.99
CA LYS A 41 0.80 -4.33 8.71
C LYS A 41 0.70 -5.74 8.13
N PHE A 42 -0.52 -6.21 7.83
CA PHE A 42 -0.74 -7.52 7.21
C PHE A 42 -0.15 -7.58 5.79
N VAL A 43 -0.47 -6.61 4.94
CA VAL A 43 0.02 -6.56 3.56
C VAL A 43 1.55 -6.48 3.52
N ASN A 44 2.17 -5.70 4.40
CA ASN A 44 3.63 -5.63 4.46
C ASN A 44 4.27 -6.93 4.93
N ASN A 45 3.78 -7.52 6.01
CA ASN A 45 4.44 -8.69 6.60
C ASN A 45 4.15 -9.99 5.84
N PHE A 46 2.95 -10.13 5.29
CA PHE A 46 2.50 -11.35 4.60
C PHE A 46 2.30 -11.17 3.09
N GLY A 47 2.44 -9.96 2.55
CA GLY A 47 2.42 -9.67 1.13
C GLY A 47 3.82 -9.28 0.64
N PHE A 48 4.21 -8.04 0.88
CA PHE A 48 5.35 -7.42 0.22
C PHE A 48 6.70 -7.99 0.64
N ARG A 49 6.97 -8.15 1.94
CA ARG A 49 8.24 -8.70 2.43
C ARG A 49 8.50 -10.11 1.93
N PRO A 50 7.57 -11.07 2.00
CA PRO A 50 7.78 -12.39 1.43
C PRO A 50 7.97 -12.38 -0.09
N ILE A 51 7.23 -11.53 -0.83
CA ILE A 51 7.42 -11.41 -2.28
C ILE A 51 8.83 -10.91 -2.60
N LEU A 52 9.32 -9.87 -1.92
CA LEU A 52 10.69 -9.37 -2.09
C LEU A 52 11.71 -10.47 -1.79
N PHE A 53 11.56 -11.19 -0.69
CA PHE A 53 12.45 -12.26 -0.29
C PHE A 53 12.47 -13.42 -1.31
N LEU A 54 11.31 -13.94 -1.70
CA LEU A 54 11.18 -15.04 -2.65
C LEU A 54 11.68 -14.65 -4.06
N SER A 55 11.51 -13.39 -4.43
CA SER A 55 12.06 -12.84 -5.68
C SER A 55 13.60 -12.67 -5.64
N GLY A 56 14.19 -12.78 -4.44
CA GLY A 56 15.63 -12.60 -4.24
C GLY A 56 16.07 -11.14 -4.20
N VAL A 57 15.15 -10.22 -3.95
CA VAL A 57 15.45 -8.80 -3.77
C VAL A 57 16.11 -8.59 -2.41
N ARG A 58 17.26 -7.93 -2.40
CA ARG A 58 17.94 -7.48 -1.18
C ARG A 58 17.70 -6.00 -1.01
N LEU A 59 16.96 -5.64 0.02
CA LEU A 59 16.64 -4.25 0.31
C LEU A 59 17.65 -3.67 1.31
N THR A 60 18.35 -2.63 0.91
CA THR A 60 19.22 -1.84 1.79
C THR A 60 18.64 -0.44 1.92
N VAL A 61 18.25 -0.06 3.13
CA VAL A 61 17.68 1.26 3.43
C VAL A 61 18.74 2.11 4.10
N LYS A 62 19.05 3.25 3.48
CA LYS A 62 19.95 4.27 4.04
C LYS A 62 19.14 5.50 4.40
N GLY A 63 19.52 6.21 5.47
CA GLY A 63 18.84 7.43 5.90
C GLY A 63 17.47 7.17 6.56
N ARG A 64 17.29 6.00 7.17
CA ARG A 64 16.03 5.65 7.86
C ARG A 64 15.71 6.62 9.01
N GLU A 65 16.73 7.18 9.61
CA GLU A 65 16.65 8.19 10.66
C GLU A 65 16.02 9.51 10.19
N ASN A 66 16.01 9.75 8.88
CA ASN A 66 15.38 10.94 8.29
C ASN A 66 13.87 10.79 8.03
N ILE A 67 13.32 9.59 8.26
CA ILE A 67 11.88 9.34 8.08
C ILE A 67 11.14 10.01 9.24
N LEU A 68 10.21 10.90 8.91
CA LEU A 68 9.37 11.59 9.88
C LEU A 68 8.44 10.60 10.57
N GLN A 69 8.47 10.54 11.92
CA GLN A 69 7.70 9.55 12.68
C GLN A 69 6.41 10.12 13.28
N ASP A 70 6.44 11.36 13.77
CA ASP A 70 5.39 11.92 14.62
C ASP A 70 4.55 13.00 13.91
N GLN A 71 4.67 13.10 12.60
CA GLN A 71 3.91 14.06 11.81
C GLN A 71 3.50 13.47 10.45
N ALA A 72 2.38 13.96 9.93
CA ALA A 72 1.94 13.60 8.59
C ALA A 72 2.91 14.12 7.54
N ALA A 73 3.27 13.29 6.59
CA ALA A 73 4.20 13.63 5.54
C ALA A 73 3.73 13.13 4.17
N LEU A 74 4.06 13.88 3.15
CA LEU A 74 3.92 13.46 1.76
C LEU A 74 5.27 12.97 1.25
N TYR A 75 5.36 11.67 0.96
CA TYR A 75 6.54 11.06 0.37
C TYR A 75 6.38 10.98 -1.15
N VAL A 76 7.27 11.64 -1.86
CA VAL A 76 7.35 11.55 -3.33
C VAL A 76 8.62 10.81 -3.69
N PHE A 77 8.51 9.75 -4.48
CA PHE A 77 9.67 8.98 -4.90
C PHE A 77 9.58 8.57 -6.37
N ASN A 78 10.73 8.48 -7.01
CA ASN A 78 10.83 7.97 -8.37
C ASN A 78 10.94 6.44 -8.32
N HIS A 79 10.13 5.75 -9.12
CA HIS A 79 10.17 4.30 -9.24
C HIS A 79 10.22 3.90 -10.72
N ARG A 80 10.89 2.80 -11.00
CA ARG A 80 11.04 2.22 -12.34
C ARG A 80 10.26 0.93 -12.51
N GLY A 81 9.89 0.28 -11.41
CA GLY A 81 9.26 -1.02 -11.45
C GLY A 81 8.43 -1.35 -10.24
N PHE A 82 7.76 -2.49 -10.32
CA PHE A 82 6.86 -2.98 -9.28
C PHE A 82 7.57 -3.18 -7.93
N TYR A 83 8.80 -3.69 -7.94
CA TYR A 83 9.55 -3.94 -6.71
C TYR A 83 9.90 -2.67 -5.94
N ASP A 84 10.05 -1.54 -6.62
CA ASP A 84 10.33 -0.26 -5.98
C ASP A 84 9.13 0.19 -5.13
N ILE A 85 7.91 -0.07 -5.61
CA ILE A 85 6.68 0.19 -4.86
C ILE A 85 6.62 -0.66 -3.60
N LEU A 86 6.93 -1.97 -3.70
CA LEU A 86 6.96 -2.87 -2.56
C LEU A 86 8.02 -2.44 -1.54
N ALA A 87 9.20 -2.07 -2.02
CA ALA A 87 10.31 -1.58 -1.19
C ALA A 87 9.91 -0.29 -0.45
N GLY A 88 9.34 0.69 -1.16
CA GLY A 88 8.82 1.92 -0.57
C GLY A 88 7.80 1.64 0.53
N TYR A 89 6.83 0.75 0.25
CA TYR A 89 5.79 0.40 1.23
C TYR A 89 6.35 -0.29 2.47
N THR A 90 7.36 -1.15 2.32
CA THR A 90 7.96 -1.88 3.46
C THR A 90 8.84 -1.00 4.34
N THR A 91 9.25 0.17 3.85
CA THR A 91 10.09 1.13 4.59
C THR A 91 9.30 2.31 5.15
N ALA A 92 8.13 2.59 4.61
CA ALA A 92 7.27 3.69 5.04
C ALA A 92 6.75 3.48 6.48
N PRO A 93 6.55 4.58 7.25
CA PRO A 93 5.90 4.51 8.56
C PRO A 93 4.42 4.11 8.41
N TYR A 94 3.82 3.60 9.48
CA TYR A 94 2.40 3.25 9.52
C TYR A 94 1.57 4.33 10.22
N PRO A 95 0.37 4.62 9.74
CA PRO A 95 -0.22 4.25 8.46
C PRO A 95 0.28 5.13 7.30
N THR A 96 0.48 4.53 6.13
CA THR A 96 0.80 5.26 4.89
C THR A 96 -0.11 4.79 3.77
N ALA A 97 -0.76 5.74 3.09
CA ALA A 97 -1.58 5.46 1.92
C ALA A 97 -0.80 5.78 0.63
N PHE A 98 -1.13 5.08 -0.46
CA PHE A 98 -0.56 5.33 -1.78
C PHE A 98 -1.54 6.03 -2.70
N VAL A 99 -1.03 6.86 -3.58
CA VAL A 99 -1.74 7.34 -4.76
C VAL A 99 -1.32 6.47 -5.95
N SER A 100 -2.26 5.76 -6.53
CA SER A 100 -2.02 4.79 -7.59
C SER A 100 -2.84 5.10 -8.83
N LYS A 101 -2.48 4.49 -9.97
CA LYS A 101 -3.28 4.58 -11.19
C LYS A 101 -4.65 3.92 -11.01
N LYS A 102 -5.69 4.49 -11.62
CA LYS A 102 -7.06 3.95 -11.53
C LYS A 102 -7.18 2.53 -12.09
N GLU A 103 -6.34 2.13 -13.04
CA GLU A 103 -6.33 0.79 -13.63
C GLU A 103 -6.04 -0.30 -12.60
N ILE A 104 -5.23 -0.02 -11.59
CA ILE A 104 -4.95 -0.95 -10.48
C ILE A 104 -6.23 -1.24 -9.68
N GLY A 105 -7.16 -0.29 -9.63
CA GLY A 105 -8.48 -0.46 -9.03
C GLY A 105 -9.33 -1.58 -9.66
N LYS A 106 -9.00 -2.02 -10.89
CA LYS A 106 -9.68 -3.11 -11.59
C LYS A 106 -9.22 -4.51 -11.14
N VAL A 107 -8.11 -4.62 -10.40
CA VAL A 107 -7.60 -5.89 -9.88
C VAL A 107 -8.26 -6.18 -8.52
N PRO A 108 -9.23 -7.12 -8.42
CA PRO A 108 -10.17 -7.17 -7.28
C PRO A 108 -9.49 -7.31 -5.92
N MET A 109 -8.53 -8.22 -5.80
CA MET A 109 -7.83 -8.47 -4.52
C MET A 109 -6.93 -7.28 -4.13
N VAL A 110 -6.14 -6.78 -5.09
CA VAL A 110 -5.22 -5.66 -4.86
C VAL A 110 -5.99 -4.40 -4.51
N SER A 111 -7.03 -4.09 -5.29
CA SER A 111 -7.85 -2.88 -5.06
C SER A 111 -8.56 -2.91 -3.71
N ARG A 112 -8.98 -4.10 -3.23
CA ARG A 112 -9.63 -4.23 -1.93
C ARG A 112 -8.66 -3.95 -0.79
N TRP A 113 -7.44 -4.52 -0.82
CA TRP A 113 -6.41 -4.19 0.15
C TRP A 113 -6.03 -2.71 0.11
N MET A 114 -5.86 -2.14 -1.08
CA MET A 114 -5.57 -0.72 -1.24
C MET A 114 -6.65 0.18 -0.64
N LYS A 115 -7.94 -0.13 -0.86
CA LYS A 115 -9.06 0.59 -0.23
C LYS A 115 -9.05 0.47 1.29
N TYR A 116 -8.68 -0.69 1.84
CA TYR A 116 -8.57 -0.88 3.27
C TYR A 116 -7.42 -0.08 3.89
N MET A 117 -6.35 0.17 3.13
CA MET A 117 -5.22 1.01 3.49
C MET A 117 -5.42 2.50 3.17
N ASN A 118 -6.64 2.90 2.79
CA ASN A 118 -7.00 4.26 2.38
C ASN A 118 -6.22 4.79 1.16
N CYS A 119 -5.75 3.89 0.28
CA CYS A 119 -5.09 4.29 -0.95
C CYS A 119 -6.06 4.97 -1.91
N LEU A 120 -5.57 5.93 -2.66
CA LEU A 120 -6.33 6.68 -3.64
C LEU A 120 -6.00 6.20 -5.06
N PHE A 121 -7.01 6.23 -5.92
CA PHE A 121 -6.87 5.87 -7.32
C PHE A 121 -7.03 7.12 -8.18
N LEU A 122 -5.98 7.46 -8.93
CA LEU A 122 -5.90 8.65 -9.74
C LEU A 122 -6.11 8.33 -11.23
N ASP A 123 -7.02 9.04 -11.86
CA ASP A 123 -7.08 9.12 -13.31
C ASP A 123 -6.09 10.18 -13.81
N ARG A 124 -5.00 9.76 -14.41
CA ARG A 124 -3.96 10.67 -14.92
C ARG A 124 -4.42 11.44 -16.16
N SER A 125 -5.52 11.04 -16.79
CA SER A 125 -6.11 11.75 -17.94
C SER A 125 -7.04 12.89 -17.52
N ASP A 126 -7.46 12.93 -16.25
CA ASP A 126 -8.35 13.95 -15.69
C ASP A 126 -7.63 14.81 -14.66
N ILE A 127 -7.15 15.97 -15.09
CA ILE A 127 -6.44 16.93 -14.25
C ILE A 127 -7.33 17.44 -13.10
N ARG A 128 -8.65 17.61 -13.35
CA ARG A 128 -9.58 18.09 -12.32
C ARG A 128 -9.75 17.07 -11.20
N GLN A 129 -9.92 15.78 -11.55
CA GLN A 129 -9.96 14.72 -10.58
C GLN A 129 -8.64 14.61 -9.81
N GLY A 130 -7.51 14.83 -10.50
CA GLY A 130 -6.19 14.91 -9.87
C GLY A 130 -6.14 15.95 -8.77
N LEU A 131 -6.54 17.18 -9.07
CA LEU A 131 -6.57 18.29 -8.10
C LEU A 131 -7.52 18.02 -6.92
N GLN A 132 -8.70 17.46 -7.19
CA GLN A 132 -9.64 17.05 -6.12
C GLN A 132 -9.05 15.94 -5.25
N THR A 133 -8.37 14.97 -5.82
CA THR A 133 -7.69 13.91 -5.08
C THR A 133 -6.59 14.50 -4.19
N PHE A 134 -5.80 15.44 -4.70
CA PHE A 134 -4.80 16.14 -3.90
C PHE A 134 -5.41 16.98 -2.78
N SER A 135 -6.50 17.69 -3.02
CA SER A 135 -7.19 18.44 -1.97
C SER A 135 -7.72 17.50 -0.86
N THR A 136 -8.20 16.32 -1.22
CA THR A 136 -8.62 15.30 -0.27
C THR A 136 -7.46 14.75 0.58
N ILE A 137 -6.24 14.73 0.04
CA ILE A 137 -5.02 14.34 0.76
C ILE A 137 -4.60 15.42 1.77
N ILE A 138 -4.73 16.68 1.39
CA ILE A 138 -4.25 17.82 2.20
C ILE A 138 -5.16 18.09 3.40
N VAL A 139 -6.46 17.88 3.28
CA VAL A 139 -7.47 18.27 4.28
C VAL A 139 -7.45 17.42 5.57
N PRO A 140 -7.23 16.10 5.59
CA PRO A 140 -6.99 15.37 6.84
C PRO A 140 -5.55 14.83 6.91
N LEU A 141 -4.56 15.68 7.13
CA LEU A 141 -3.17 15.24 7.40
C LEU A 141 -3.04 14.47 8.73
N THR A 142 -3.90 13.49 8.93
CA THR A 142 -3.80 12.53 10.03
C THR A 142 -3.05 11.25 9.63
N ASN A 143 -2.76 11.07 8.35
CA ASN A 143 -2.07 9.88 7.80
C ASN A 143 -0.95 10.30 6.86
N ASN A 144 0.09 9.47 6.79
CA ASN A 144 1.14 9.63 5.79
C ASN A 144 0.63 9.21 4.40
N PHE A 145 0.99 9.96 3.38
CA PHE A 145 0.70 9.63 1.99
C PHE A 145 1.99 9.42 1.20
N MET A 146 1.94 8.50 0.26
CA MET A 146 3.04 8.23 -0.65
C MET A 146 2.54 8.29 -2.10
N ILE A 147 3.24 9.07 -2.93
CA ILE A 147 3.00 9.21 -4.36
C ILE A 147 4.18 8.64 -5.12
N SER A 148 3.90 7.82 -6.09
CA SER A 148 4.88 7.20 -6.97
C SER A 148 4.60 7.50 -8.45
#